data_1dd7202a85f01e6b50fb8e0d0c26af82
#
_entry.id   1dd7202a85f01e6b50fb8e0d0c26af82
#
_cell.length_a   1.000
_cell.length_b   1.000
_cell.length_c   1.000
_cell.angle_alpha   90.00
_cell.angle_beta   90.00
_cell.angle_gamma   90.00
#
_symmetry.space_group_name_H-M   'P 1'
#
loop_
_entity.id
_entity.type
_entity.pdbx_description
1 polymer ?
#
loop_
_entity_poly.entity_id
_entity_poly.type
_entity_poly.pdbx_seq_one_letter_code
_entity_poly.pdbx_strand_id
1 'polypeptide(L)'
;VSILKYYLYKATKAVEFYRPIMYLFFLAQGLSFTQIAILEALYNLTTLFGEIPTGYIGDRVGRRNSLLIGTSIIALTLLGIGLSNSFLPLAGLYVCWSMGYNFRSGSEDAWLYDTLTDDLSEDEFARVRGRGESVALAVGAGAAVVGGYLGSIDLSYPWFVAAGVTSIGVVVLLSLDDPETYKRTNSEALSLRQTVGIVRDVLTRRQLRAFLLYYYVLYAGVTYLVFVFLQPIFETVVLDLGVAQSQVESLLGWFYAAYSIVGAVLSYYTGTIERTVGLRTWFLVLPFAVSGALVGMYFVPLLALPTFLLIRGLSDVTRSFAGQYINDRIETLGRATVLSAMAMVSGLAVVPFQLGSGVISDTVSPLFALAVGGVVLAGGSGAILLWQEPIGEKRG
;
A
#
# COMPACT_ATOMS: atom_id res chain seq x y z
N VAL A 1 6.99 29.03 -8.82
CA VAL A 1 6.38 29.09 -7.47
C VAL A 1 5.57 27.85 -7.17
N SER A 2 4.82 27.32 -8.12
CA SER A 2 3.97 26.12 -7.93
C SER A 2 4.76 24.85 -7.62
N ILE A 3 5.95 24.64 -8.22
CA ILE A 3 6.76 23.43 -8.04
C ILE A 3 7.27 23.28 -6.61
N LEU A 4 7.75 24.33 -5.97
CA LEU A 4 8.20 24.27 -4.57
C LEU A 4 7.03 23.94 -3.64
N LYS A 5 5.86 24.55 -3.85
CA LYS A 5 4.66 24.25 -3.07
C LYS A 5 4.21 22.79 -3.28
N TYR A 6 4.33 22.25 -4.50
CA TYR A 6 4.09 20.84 -4.77
C TYR A 6 5.03 19.93 -3.95
N TYR A 7 6.34 20.23 -3.91
CA TYR A 7 7.28 19.45 -3.10
C TYR A 7 6.98 19.56 -1.60
N LEU A 8 6.59 20.73 -1.12
CA LEU A 8 6.14 20.91 0.27
C LEU A 8 4.89 20.07 0.55
N TYR A 9 3.90 20.09 -0.34
CA TYR A 9 2.72 19.24 -0.21
C TYR A 9 3.09 17.75 -0.20
N LYS A 10 3.96 17.31 -1.11
CA LYS A 10 4.48 15.93 -1.13
C LYS A 10 5.18 15.56 0.18
N ALA A 11 5.97 16.46 0.72
CA ALA A 11 6.63 16.25 2.02
C ALA A 11 5.58 16.08 3.13
N THR A 12 4.60 16.98 3.25
CA THR A 12 3.56 16.87 4.29
C THR A 12 2.68 15.63 4.15
N LYS A 13 2.46 15.16 2.91
CA LYS A 13 1.71 13.94 2.62
C LYS A 13 2.46 12.68 3.05
N ALA A 14 3.79 12.68 2.92
CA ALA A 14 4.65 11.52 3.15
C ALA A 14 4.95 11.27 4.64
N VAL A 15 4.59 12.19 5.53
CA VAL A 15 4.92 12.12 6.96
C VAL A 15 3.94 11.20 7.70
N GLU A 16 4.14 9.91 7.57
CA GLU A 16 3.35 8.89 8.25
C GLU A 16 4.04 8.46 9.56
N PHE A 17 4.18 9.38 10.53
CA PHE A 17 4.82 9.11 11.83
C PHE A 17 4.21 7.91 12.57
N TYR A 18 2.92 7.66 12.39
CA TYR A 18 2.20 6.54 12.99
C TYR A 18 2.52 5.19 12.35
N ARG A 19 3.04 5.16 11.13
CA ARG A 19 3.21 3.92 10.36
C ARG A 19 4.03 2.84 11.10
N PRO A 20 5.15 3.16 11.76
CA PRO A 20 5.94 2.14 12.47
C PRO A 20 5.24 1.54 13.68
N ILE A 21 4.27 2.24 14.29
CA ILE A 21 3.67 1.86 15.57
C ILE A 21 2.15 1.63 15.49
N MET A 22 1.57 1.69 14.31
CA MET A 22 0.12 1.71 14.11
C MET A 22 -0.58 0.49 14.71
N TYR A 23 -0.06 -0.70 14.46
CA TYR A 23 -0.68 -1.94 14.97
C TYR A 23 -0.39 -2.14 16.46
N LEU A 24 0.77 -1.71 16.96
CA LEU A 24 1.05 -1.69 18.40
C LEU A 24 0.09 -0.74 19.13
N PHE A 25 -0.19 0.43 18.54
CA PHE A 25 -1.20 1.34 19.08
C PHE A 25 -2.56 0.67 19.22
N PHE A 26 -3.06 -0.03 18.17
CA PHE A 26 -4.37 -0.69 18.24
C PHE A 26 -4.39 -1.82 19.27
N LEU A 27 -3.33 -2.62 19.35
CA LEU A 27 -3.21 -3.66 20.36
C LEU A 27 -3.18 -3.07 21.77
N ALA A 28 -2.49 -1.95 21.98
CA ALA A 28 -2.46 -1.23 23.26
C ALA A 28 -3.82 -0.65 23.65
N GLN A 29 -4.68 -0.31 22.66
CA GLN A 29 -6.09 0.05 22.91
C GLN A 29 -6.99 -1.17 23.19
N GLY A 30 -6.45 -2.36 23.26
CA GLY A 30 -7.17 -3.60 23.57
C GLY A 30 -7.92 -4.22 22.39
N LEU A 31 -7.62 -3.81 21.14
CA LEU A 31 -8.19 -4.46 19.97
C LEU A 31 -7.57 -5.84 19.76
N SER A 32 -8.39 -6.81 19.38
CA SER A 32 -7.92 -8.11 18.93
C SER A 32 -7.39 -8.06 17.50
N PHE A 33 -6.61 -9.04 17.07
CA PHE A 33 -6.15 -9.15 15.68
C PHE A 33 -7.32 -9.26 14.69
N THR A 34 -8.41 -9.93 15.08
CA THR A 34 -9.65 -9.98 14.28
C THR A 34 -10.24 -8.58 14.09
N GLN A 35 -10.30 -7.78 15.16
CA GLN A 35 -10.79 -6.39 15.06
C GLN A 35 -9.89 -5.52 14.17
N ILE A 36 -8.57 -5.66 14.29
CA ILE A 36 -7.61 -4.99 13.39
C ILE A 36 -7.84 -5.43 11.94
N ALA A 37 -8.01 -6.73 11.70
CA ALA A 37 -8.31 -7.26 10.37
C ALA A 37 -9.62 -6.69 9.79
N ILE A 38 -10.64 -6.48 10.63
CA ILE A 38 -11.90 -5.84 10.21
C ILE A 38 -11.65 -4.36 9.84
N LEU A 39 -10.83 -3.61 10.61
CA LEU A 39 -10.46 -2.23 10.25
C LEU A 39 -9.79 -2.17 8.87
N GLU A 40 -8.82 -3.03 8.62
CA GLU A 40 -8.12 -3.13 7.33
C GLU A 40 -9.08 -3.53 6.19
N ALA A 41 -9.98 -4.49 6.43
CA ALA A 41 -11.00 -4.89 5.46
C ALA A 41 -11.96 -3.73 5.15
N LEU A 42 -12.41 -2.99 6.17
CA LEU A 42 -13.24 -1.79 5.99
C LEU A 42 -12.52 -0.73 5.15
N TYR A 43 -11.23 -0.48 5.41
CA TYR A 43 -10.43 0.44 4.62
C TYR A 43 -10.38 0.01 3.15
N ASN A 44 -10.05 -1.26 2.88
CA ASN A 44 -9.94 -1.79 1.53
C ASN A 44 -11.27 -1.77 0.78
N LEU A 45 -12.36 -2.19 1.42
CA LEU A 45 -13.70 -2.16 0.83
C LEU A 45 -14.17 -0.71 0.58
N THR A 46 -13.92 0.20 1.52
CA THR A 46 -14.27 1.62 1.35
C THR A 46 -13.44 2.27 0.24
N THR A 47 -12.14 1.92 0.12
CA THR A 47 -11.31 2.40 -1.00
C THR A 47 -11.91 1.96 -2.32
N LEU A 48 -12.30 0.70 -2.42
CA LEU A 48 -12.86 0.12 -3.64
C LEU A 48 -14.20 0.77 -4.03
N PHE A 49 -15.15 0.81 -3.12
CA PHE A 49 -16.48 1.36 -3.40
C PHE A 49 -16.53 2.89 -3.39
N GLY A 50 -15.63 3.52 -2.64
CA GLY A 50 -15.52 4.97 -2.51
C GLY A 50 -14.89 5.65 -3.71
N GLU A 51 -14.12 4.95 -4.55
CA GLU A 51 -13.45 5.53 -5.73
C GLU A 51 -14.45 6.18 -6.69
N ILE A 52 -15.61 5.54 -6.93
CA ILE A 52 -16.65 6.05 -7.84
C ILE A 52 -17.28 7.36 -7.31
N PRO A 53 -17.84 7.42 -6.08
CA PRO A 53 -18.46 8.64 -5.59
C PRO A 53 -17.46 9.77 -5.37
N THR A 54 -16.23 9.47 -4.91
CA THR A 54 -15.21 10.52 -4.71
C THR A 54 -14.69 11.06 -6.03
N GLY A 55 -14.51 10.21 -7.05
CA GLY A 55 -14.17 10.64 -8.40
C GLY A 55 -15.24 11.58 -8.98
N TYR A 56 -16.51 11.19 -8.90
CA TYR A 56 -17.63 12.03 -9.36
C TYR A 56 -17.72 13.38 -8.65
N ILE A 57 -17.50 13.42 -7.35
CA ILE A 57 -17.46 14.68 -6.59
C ILE A 57 -16.22 15.48 -6.97
N GLY A 58 -15.03 14.83 -7.05
CA GLY A 58 -13.78 15.45 -7.41
C GLY A 58 -13.82 16.15 -8.76
N ASP A 59 -14.46 15.51 -9.76
CA ASP A 59 -14.65 16.11 -11.09
C ASP A 59 -15.56 17.35 -11.09
N ARG A 60 -16.44 17.49 -10.08
CA ARG A 60 -17.32 18.65 -9.94
C ARG A 60 -16.71 19.80 -9.17
N VAL A 61 -15.98 19.47 -8.10
CA VAL A 61 -15.40 20.49 -7.21
C VAL A 61 -14.04 21.01 -7.70
N GLY A 62 -13.44 20.32 -8.67
CA GLY A 62 -12.11 20.61 -9.18
C GLY A 62 -11.00 19.86 -8.43
N ARG A 63 -9.85 19.67 -9.11
CA ARG A 63 -8.76 18.81 -8.61
C ARG A 63 -8.15 19.33 -7.32
N ARG A 64 -7.86 20.64 -7.24
CA ARG A 64 -7.34 21.27 -6.02
C ARG A 64 -8.31 21.11 -4.84
N ASN A 65 -9.59 21.35 -5.05
CA ASN A 65 -10.59 21.23 -3.99
C ASN A 65 -10.77 19.77 -3.56
N SER A 66 -10.68 18.81 -4.49
CA SER A 66 -10.64 17.39 -4.16
C SER A 66 -9.46 17.04 -3.25
N LEU A 67 -8.24 17.54 -3.57
CA LEU A 67 -7.07 17.39 -2.71
C LEU A 67 -7.26 18.02 -1.33
N LEU A 68 -7.87 19.22 -1.26
CA LEU A 68 -8.18 19.91 -0.01
C LEU A 68 -9.14 19.09 0.86
N ILE A 69 -10.25 18.62 0.27
CA ILE A 69 -11.24 17.78 0.97
C ILE A 69 -10.56 16.53 1.50
N GLY A 70 -9.86 15.79 0.64
CA GLY A 70 -9.19 14.55 1.02
C GLY A 70 -8.15 14.74 2.11
N THR A 71 -7.30 15.78 2.00
CA THR A 71 -6.25 16.06 2.99
C THR A 71 -6.86 16.52 4.33
N SER A 72 -7.94 17.30 4.30
CA SER A 72 -8.65 17.73 5.52
C SER A 72 -9.31 16.56 6.24
N ILE A 73 -9.98 15.67 5.50
CA ILE A 73 -10.56 14.43 6.06
C ILE A 73 -9.44 13.60 6.72
N ILE A 74 -8.31 13.41 6.06
CA ILE A 74 -7.19 12.64 6.62
C ILE A 74 -6.65 13.29 7.89
N ALA A 75 -6.43 14.61 7.91
CA ALA A 75 -5.93 15.32 9.09
C ALA A 75 -6.86 15.13 10.31
N LEU A 76 -8.17 15.32 10.11
CA LEU A 76 -9.16 15.11 11.16
C LEU A 76 -9.25 13.64 11.60
N THR A 77 -9.14 12.71 10.66
CA THR A 77 -9.15 11.28 10.95
C THR A 77 -7.95 10.86 11.77
N LEU A 78 -6.74 11.32 11.42
CA LEU A 78 -5.52 11.03 12.19
C LEU A 78 -5.62 11.55 13.62
N LEU A 79 -6.14 12.77 13.81
CA LEU A 79 -6.41 13.32 15.13
C LEU A 79 -7.43 12.45 15.89
N GLY A 80 -8.52 12.06 15.23
CA GLY A 80 -9.55 11.20 15.81
C GLY A 80 -9.03 9.82 16.20
N ILE A 81 -8.17 9.20 15.38
CA ILE A 81 -7.55 7.91 15.71
C ILE A 81 -6.69 8.03 16.97
N GLY A 82 -5.82 9.04 17.05
CA GLY A 82 -4.98 9.26 18.23
C GLY A 82 -5.78 9.51 19.54
N LEU A 83 -7.02 9.97 19.43
CA LEU A 83 -7.93 10.18 20.57
C LEU A 83 -8.82 8.96 20.88
N SER A 84 -8.88 7.97 19.98
CA SER A 84 -9.81 6.85 20.09
C SER A 84 -9.21 5.70 20.89
N ASN A 85 -10.03 5.10 21.73
CA ASN A 85 -9.65 3.98 22.61
C ASN A 85 -10.59 2.76 22.48
N SER A 86 -11.34 2.67 21.39
CA SER A 86 -12.29 1.56 21.20
C SER A 86 -12.53 1.28 19.71
N PHE A 87 -12.98 0.07 19.42
CA PHE A 87 -13.15 -0.44 18.06
C PHE A 87 -14.13 0.37 17.21
N LEU A 88 -15.31 0.72 17.73
CA LEU A 88 -16.38 1.30 16.91
C LEU A 88 -16.04 2.70 16.37
N PRO A 89 -15.52 3.65 17.17
CA PRO A 89 -15.00 4.92 16.64
C PRO A 89 -13.87 4.70 15.63
N LEU A 90 -12.93 3.80 15.89
CA LEU A 90 -11.84 3.49 14.96
C LEU A 90 -12.36 2.96 13.63
N ALA A 91 -13.39 2.11 13.63
CA ALA A 91 -14.02 1.61 12.40
C ALA A 91 -14.61 2.75 11.56
N GLY A 92 -15.32 3.69 12.17
CA GLY A 92 -15.83 4.87 11.49
C GLY A 92 -14.71 5.78 10.94
N LEU A 93 -13.65 5.98 11.71
CA LEU A 93 -12.48 6.75 11.29
C LEU A 93 -11.73 6.08 10.14
N TYR A 94 -11.62 4.76 10.11
CA TYR A 94 -11.00 4.02 9.01
C TYR A 94 -11.77 4.19 7.69
N VAL A 95 -13.09 4.20 7.74
CA VAL A 95 -13.95 4.55 6.59
C VAL A 95 -13.66 5.99 6.12
N CYS A 96 -13.62 6.97 7.04
CA CYS A 96 -13.29 8.35 6.70
C CYS A 96 -11.88 8.47 6.11
N TRP A 97 -10.90 7.76 6.67
CA TRP A 97 -9.52 7.76 6.18
C TRP A 97 -9.44 7.28 4.74
N SER A 98 -10.08 6.16 4.44
CA SER A 98 -10.15 5.60 3.10
C SER A 98 -10.83 6.56 2.11
N MET A 99 -11.93 7.21 2.51
CA MET A 99 -12.58 8.23 1.68
C MET A 99 -11.67 9.43 1.41
N GLY A 100 -10.95 9.92 2.43
CA GLY A 100 -9.94 10.98 2.27
C GLY A 100 -8.84 10.58 1.29
N TYR A 101 -8.37 9.33 1.37
CA TYR A 101 -7.39 8.78 0.43
C TYR A 101 -7.93 8.79 -1.01
N ASN A 102 -9.16 8.35 -1.24
CA ASN A 102 -9.78 8.32 -2.56
C ASN A 102 -9.89 9.72 -3.19
N PHE A 103 -10.27 10.75 -2.42
CA PHE A 103 -10.28 12.13 -2.92
C PHE A 103 -8.90 12.61 -3.37
N ARG A 104 -7.81 12.09 -2.77
CA ARG A 104 -6.44 12.48 -3.11
C ARG A 104 -5.88 11.69 -4.30
N SER A 105 -6.13 10.38 -4.37
CA SER A 105 -5.43 9.45 -5.25
C SER A 105 -5.56 9.77 -6.74
N GLY A 106 -6.75 10.13 -7.21
CA GLY A 106 -7.00 10.47 -8.62
C GLY A 106 -6.68 11.92 -8.97
N SER A 107 -6.60 12.80 -7.98
CA SER A 107 -6.52 14.25 -8.21
C SER A 107 -5.10 14.80 -8.24
N GLU A 108 -4.13 14.14 -7.61
CA GLU A 108 -2.76 14.65 -7.43
C GLU A 108 -1.97 14.70 -8.72
N ASP A 109 -1.82 13.58 -9.39
CA ASP A 109 -1.06 13.51 -10.67
C ASP A 109 -1.75 14.35 -11.75
N ALA A 110 -3.07 14.35 -11.75
CA ALA A 110 -3.84 15.13 -12.70
C ALA A 110 -3.74 16.65 -12.43
N TRP A 111 -3.78 17.08 -11.15
CA TRP A 111 -3.54 18.47 -10.80
C TRP A 111 -2.12 18.92 -11.20
N LEU A 112 -1.11 18.10 -10.94
CA LEU A 112 0.26 18.38 -11.33
C LEU A 112 0.39 18.50 -12.84
N TYR A 113 -0.23 17.57 -13.59
CA TYR A 113 -0.22 17.61 -15.05
C TYR A 113 -0.87 18.90 -15.58
N ASP A 114 -2.09 19.21 -15.11
CA ASP A 114 -2.83 20.40 -15.54
C ASP A 114 -2.06 21.70 -15.20
N THR A 115 -1.35 21.75 -14.06
CA THR A 115 -0.56 22.91 -13.63
C THR A 115 0.72 23.10 -14.45
N LEU A 116 1.31 22.02 -14.94
CA LEU A 116 2.59 22.08 -15.66
C LEU A 116 2.42 22.13 -17.19
N THR A 117 1.28 21.68 -17.73
CA THR A 117 1.07 21.59 -19.19
C THR A 117 1.04 22.94 -19.89
N ASP A 118 0.70 24.02 -19.18
CA ASP A 118 0.69 25.36 -19.76
C ASP A 118 2.11 25.94 -19.90
N ASP A 119 3.11 25.45 -19.15
CA ASP A 119 4.45 26.06 -19.09
C ASP A 119 5.61 25.07 -19.40
N LEU A 120 5.41 23.76 -19.40
CA LEU A 120 6.50 22.77 -19.39
C LEU A 120 6.30 21.61 -20.37
N SER A 121 7.42 21.01 -20.81
CA SER A 121 7.44 19.80 -21.64
C SER A 121 7.10 18.51 -20.84
N GLU A 122 6.73 17.42 -21.54
CA GLU A 122 6.48 16.11 -20.91
C GLU A 122 7.68 15.60 -20.08
N ASP A 123 8.92 15.90 -20.53
CA ASP A 123 10.14 15.52 -19.81
C ASP A 123 10.26 16.25 -18.46
N GLU A 124 9.77 17.49 -18.38
CA GLU A 124 9.78 18.27 -17.16
C GLU A 124 8.73 17.78 -16.16
N PHE A 125 7.55 17.35 -16.64
CA PHE A 125 6.55 16.71 -15.80
C PHE A 125 7.13 15.45 -15.11
N ALA A 126 7.74 14.55 -15.90
CA ALA A 126 8.35 13.32 -15.37
C ALA A 126 9.45 13.63 -14.34
N ARG A 127 10.26 14.65 -14.59
CA ARG A 127 11.33 15.09 -13.69
C ARG A 127 10.78 15.67 -12.37
N VAL A 128 9.78 16.56 -12.44
CA VAL A 128 9.16 17.18 -11.26
C VAL A 128 8.45 16.11 -10.41
N ARG A 129 7.69 15.24 -11.05
CA ARG A 129 7.03 14.11 -10.38
C ARG A 129 8.04 13.19 -9.70
N GLY A 130 9.10 12.78 -10.40
CA GLY A 130 10.15 11.91 -9.86
C GLY A 130 10.89 12.53 -8.68
N ARG A 131 11.20 13.84 -8.71
CA ARG A 131 11.78 14.57 -7.58
C ARG A 131 10.80 14.64 -6.41
N GLY A 132 9.52 14.87 -6.66
CA GLY A 132 8.47 14.84 -5.63
C GLY A 132 8.40 13.50 -4.91
N GLU A 133 8.46 12.38 -5.65
CA GLU A 133 8.52 11.04 -5.06
C GLU A 133 9.80 10.82 -4.23
N SER A 134 10.95 11.32 -4.72
CA SER A 134 12.22 11.24 -3.96
C SER A 134 12.15 12.01 -2.64
N VAL A 135 11.55 13.22 -2.65
CA VAL A 135 11.29 14.00 -1.42
C VAL A 135 10.38 13.22 -0.48
N ALA A 136 9.28 12.65 -0.99
CA ALA A 136 8.35 11.86 -0.20
C ALA A 136 9.03 10.65 0.47
N LEU A 137 9.88 9.91 -0.26
CA LEU A 137 10.60 8.77 0.27
C LEU A 137 11.60 9.18 1.38
N ALA A 138 12.38 10.24 1.15
CA ALA A 138 13.36 10.72 2.13
C ALA A 138 12.68 11.23 3.42
N VAL A 139 11.62 12.02 3.26
CA VAL A 139 10.84 12.56 4.39
C VAL A 139 10.12 11.43 5.12
N GLY A 140 9.54 10.48 4.39
CA GLY A 140 8.87 9.30 4.98
C GLY A 140 9.80 8.43 5.82
N ALA A 141 11.04 8.20 5.35
CA ALA A 141 12.04 7.47 6.13
C ALA A 141 12.42 8.21 7.43
N GLY A 142 12.63 9.53 7.35
CA GLY A 142 12.87 10.35 8.54
C GLY A 142 11.67 10.36 9.50
N ALA A 143 10.46 10.46 8.95
CA ALA A 143 9.23 10.42 9.75
C ALA A 143 9.05 9.08 10.48
N ALA A 144 9.46 7.96 9.88
CA ALA A 144 9.38 6.66 10.54
C ALA A 144 10.29 6.62 11.79
N VAL A 145 11.52 7.14 11.70
CA VAL A 145 12.44 7.22 12.84
C VAL A 145 11.86 8.11 13.94
N VAL A 146 11.42 9.33 13.59
CA VAL A 146 10.81 10.26 14.54
C VAL A 146 9.54 9.67 15.15
N GLY A 147 8.71 9.01 14.34
CA GLY A 147 7.49 8.34 14.79
C GLY A 147 7.76 7.23 15.80
N GLY A 148 8.82 6.44 15.60
CA GLY A 148 9.26 5.44 16.58
C GLY A 148 9.65 6.07 17.91
N TYR A 149 10.44 7.16 17.90
CA TYR A 149 10.78 7.87 19.13
C TYR A 149 9.58 8.53 19.81
N LEU A 150 8.65 9.11 19.07
CA LEU A 150 7.42 9.64 19.64
C LEU A 150 6.56 8.52 20.23
N GLY A 151 6.47 7.37 19.56
CA GLY A 151 5.77 6.19 20.03
C GLY A 151 6.32 5.61 21.32
N SER A 152 7.64 5.66 21.54
CA SER A 152 8.26 5.23 22.80
C SER A 152 7.93 6.14 23.99
N ILE A 153 7.44 7.36 23.76
CA ILE A 153 6.94 8.26 24.80
C ILE A 153 5.46 7.99 25.05
N ASP A 154 4.66 8.04 23.97
CA ASP A 154 3.23 7.72 23.97
C ASP A 154 2.81 7.33 22.55
N LEU A 155 2.11 6.19 22.41
CA LEU A 155 1.69 5.66 21.11
C LEU A 155 0.69 6.56 20.36
N SER A 156 0.06 7.53 21.06
CA SER A 156 -0.86 8.50 20.43
C SER A 156 -0.11 9.69 19.81
N TYR A 157 1.11 10.02 20.27
CA TYR A 157 1.86 11.19 19.81
C TYR A 157 2.16 11.16 18.30
N PRO A 158 2.58 10.04 17.70
CA PRO A 158 2.79 9.96 16.27
C PRO A 158 1.54 10.34 15.45
N TRP A 159 0.34 9.99 15.93
CA TRP A 159 -0.91 10.35 15.28
C TRP A 159 -1.19 11.85 15.34
N PHE A 160 -0.98 12.48 16.50
CA PHE A 160 -1.18 13.92 16.67
C PHE A 160 -0.21 14.74 15.82
N VAL A 161 1.06 14.35 15.79
CA VAL A 161 2.08 15.02 14.98
C VAL A 161 1.76 14.82 13.49
N ALA A 162 1.35 13.64 13.08
CA ALA A 162 0.92 13.38 11.70
C ALA A 162 -0.31 14.23 11.32
N ALA A 163 -1.30 14.35 12.19
CA ALA A 163 -2.46 15.22 11.98
C ALA A 163 -2.04 16.68 11.81
N GLY A 164 -1.15 17.18 12.65
CA GLY A 164 -0.61 18.54 12.57
C GLY A 164 0.12 18.80 11.25
N VAL A 165 1.03 17.91 10.86
CA VAL A 165 1.79 18.05 9.59
C VAL A 165 0.86 17.92 8.38
N THR A 166 -0.12 17.01 8.41
CA THR A 166 -1.13 16.90 7.35
C THR A 166 -1.97 18.19 7.24
N SER A 167 -2.27 18.84 8.38
CA SER A 167 -2.96 20.14 8.40
C SER A 167 -2.12 21.26 7.76
N ILE A 168 -0.79 21.24 7.90
CA ILE A 168 0.11 22.14 7.15
C ILE A 168 -0.06 21.87 5.64
N GLY A 169 -0.21 20.61 5.21
CA GLY A 169 -0.51 20.25 3.83
C GLY A 169 -1.80 20.90 3.31
N VAL A 170 -2.84 21.04 4.14
CA VAL A 170 -4.07 21.77 3.79
C VAL A 170 -3.75 23.26 3.53
N VAL A 171 -2.95 23.90 4.40
CA VAL A 171 -2.54 25.31 4.22
C VAL A 171 -1.72 25.48 2.94
N VAL A 172 -0.81 24.56 2.63
CA VAL A 172 -0.04 24.58 1.38
C VAL A 172 -0.98 24.49 0.17
N LEU A 173 -1.94 23.55 0.18
CA LEU A 173 -2.93 23.41 -0.89
C LEU A 173 -3.81 24.66 -1.06
N LEU A 174 -4.19 25.35 0.03
CA LEU A 174 -4.91 26.61 -0.03
C LEU A 174 -4.12 27.73 -0.71
N SER A 175 -2.80 27.66 -0.65
CA SER A 175 -1.91 28.63 -1.29
C SER A 175 -1.59 28.32 -2.77
N LEU A 176 -2.05 27.18 -3.29
CA LEU A 176 -1.89 26.78 -4.69
C LEU A 176 -3.03 27.38 -5.51
N ASP A 177 -2.71 27.76 -6.75
CA ASP A 177 -3.71 28.23 -7.70
C ASP A 177 -4.45 27.05 -8.35
N ASP A 178 -5.72 27.21 -8.68
CA ASP A 178 -6.43 26.26 -9.53
C ASP A 178 -5.97 26.50 -10.98
N PRO A 179 -5.61 25.44 -11.72
CA PRO A 179 -5.27 25.57 -13.14
C PRO A 179 -6.46 26.16 -13.91
N GLU A 180 -6.24 27.24 -14.68
CA GLU A 180 -7.28 27.85 -15.52
C GLU A 180 -7.82 26.89 -16.60
N THR A 181 -7.05 25.86 -16.93
CA THR A 181 -7.29 24.89 -17.99
C THR A 181 -8.08 23.67 -17.54
N TYR A 182 -8.86 23.75 -16.44
CA TYR A 182 -9.74 22.64 -16.07
C TYR A 182 -10.78 22.39 -17.17
N LYS A 183 -10.35 21.79 -18.28
CA LYS A 183 -11.25 21.16 -19.24
C LYS A 183 -11.78 19.90 -18.55
N ARG A 184 -13.07 19.89 -18.21
CA ARG A 184 -13.80 18.67 -17.86
C ARG A 184 -13.45 17.57 -18.87
N THR A 185 -12.39 16.84 -18.60
CA THR A 185 -12.18 15.57 -19.28
C THR A 185 -13.25 14.66 -18.70
N ASN A 186 -14.21 14.26 -19.51
CA ASN A 186 -15.09 13.16 -19.18
C ASN A 186 -14.22 11.88 -19.09
N SER A 187 -13.41 11.78 -18.05
CA SER A 187 -12.88 10.49 -17.63
C SER A 187 -14.08 9.77 -17.06
N GLU A 188 -14.74 8.97 -17.90
CA GLU A 188 -15.78 8.04 -17.46
C GLU A 188 -15.14 7.14 -16.39
N ALA A 189 -15.35 7.51 -15.13
CA ALA A 189 -15.05 6.59 -14.05
C ALA A 189 -15.76 5.27 -14.36
N LEU A 190 -14.99 4.20 -14.46
CA LEU A 190 -15.54 2.88 -14.80
C LEU A 190 -16.67 2.57 -13.83
N SER A 191 -17.88 2.36 -14.37
CA SER A 191 -18.98 1.87 -13.55
C SER A 191 -18.64 0.48 -13.01
N LEU A 192 -19.13 0.13 -11.82
CA LEU A 192 -18.98 -1.23 -11.26
C LEU A 192 -19.34 -2.31 -12.27
N ARG A 193 -20.36 -2.09 -13.10
CA ARG A 193 -20.78 -3.03 -14.15
C ARG A 193 -19.71 -3.19 -15.25
N GLN A 194 -19.06 -2.10 -15.65
CA GLN A 194 -17.96 -2.15 -16.62
C GLN A 194 -16.74 -2.85 -16.03
N THR A 195 -16.39 -2.55 -14.78
CA THR A 195 -15.29 -3.22 -14.06
C THR A 195 -15.54 -4.72 -13.93
N VAL A 196 -16.75 -5.13 -13.53
CA VAL A 196 -17.13 -6.56 -13.48
C VAL A 196 -17.05 -7.19 -14.86
N GLY A 197 -17.47 -6.48 -15.92
CA GLY A 197 -17.31 -6.93 -17.31
C GLY A 197 -15.85 -7.18 -17.67
N ILE A 198 -14.96 -6.26 -17.35
CA ILE A 198 -13.51 -6.38 -17.62
C ILE A 198 -12.89 -7.53 -16.83
N VAL A 199 -13.21 -7.66 -15.54
CA VAL A 199 -12.73 -8.79 -14.71
C VAL A 199 -13.20 -10.11 -15.34
N ARG A 200 -14.47 -10.20 -15.77
CA ARG A 200 -14.98 -11.38 -16.45
C ARG A 200 -14.21 -11.67 -17.75
N ASP A 201 -13.95 -10.65 -18.56
CA ASP A 201 -13.20 -10.81 -19.81
C ASP A 201 -11.76 -11.27 -19.55
N VAL A 202 -11.11 -10.73 -18.54
CA VAL A 202 -9.76 -11.16 -18.10
C VAL A 202 -9.79 -12.62 -17.63
N LEU A 203 -10.79 -13.02 -16.86
CA LEU A 203 -10.97 -14.39 -16.39
C LEU A 203 -11.30 -15.39 -17.53
N THR A 204 -11.87 -14.92 -18.64
CA THR A 204 -12.07 -15.77 -19.84
C THR A 204 -10.78 -16.00 -20.61
N ARG A 205 -9.80 -15.08 -20.52
CA ARG A 205 -8.50 -15.23 -21.19
C ARG A 205 -7.61 -16.19 -20.41
N ARG A 206 -7.40 -17.38 -20.97
CA ARG A 206 -6.68 -18.48 -20.31
C ARG A 206 -5.38 -18.06 -19.63
N GLN A 207 -4.53 -17.28 -20.30
CA GLN A 207 -3.22 -16.86 -19.77
C GLN A 207 -3.33 -15.84 -18.63
N LEU A 208 -4.25 -14.88 -18.71
CA LEU A 208 -4.40 -13.83 -17.71
C LEU A 208 -5.09 -14.34 -16.44
N ARG A 209 -6.05 -15.26 -16.53
CA ARG A 209 -6.75 -15.79 -15.34
C ARG A 209 -5.81 -16.55 -14.39
N ALA A 210 -4.89 -17.37 -14.94
CA ALA A 210 -3.93 -18.09 -14.12
C ALA A 210 -2.98 -17.13 -13.41
N PHE A 211 -2.47 -16.11 -14.10
CA PHE A 211 -1.62 -15.08 -13.51
C PHE A 211 -2.37 -14.22 -12.48
N LEU A 212 -3.64 -13.89 -12.74
CA LEU A 212 -4.49 -13.16 -11.80
C LEU A 212 -4.63 -13.93 -10.48
N LEU A 213 -4.99 -15.21 -10.55
CA LEU A 213 -5.13 -16.05 -9.36
C LEU A 213 -3.80 -16.24 -8.62
N TYR A 214 -2.73 -16.44 -9.37
CA TYR A 214 -1.40 -16.70 -8.85
C TYR A 214 -0.80 -15.48 -8.14
N TYR A 215 -0.82 -14.33 -8.81
CA TYR A 215 -0.16 -13.12 -8.30
C TYR A 215 -1.14 -12.21 -7.54
N TYR A 216 -2.24 -11.78 -8.18
CA TYR A 216 -3.12 -10.77 -7.59
C TYR A 216 -4.01 -11.29 -6.47
N VAL A 217 -4.30 -12.60 -6.44
CA VAL A 217 -5.10 -13.21 -5.37
C VAL A 217 -4.19 -13.84 -4.32
N LEU A 218 -3.41 -14.84 -4.68
CA LEU A 218 -2.63 -15.61 -3.71
C LEU A 218 -1.41 -14.84 -3.18
N TYR A 219 -0.50 -14.46 -4.07
CA TYR A 219 0.74 -13.82 -3.64
C TYR A 219 0.49 -12.49 -2.94
N ALA A 220 -0.31 -11.60 -3.55
CA ALA A 220 -0.63 -10.30 -2.96
C ALA A 220 -1.43 -10.45 -1.67
N GLY A 221 -2.40 -11.38 -1.61
CA GLY A 221 -3.19 -11.64 -0.42
C GLY A 221 -2.34 -12.10 0.78
N VAL A 222 -1.44 -13.05 0.55
CA VAL A 222 -0.58 -13.57 1.63
C VAL A 222 0.50 -12.57 2.03
N THR A 223 1.17 -11.92 1.07
CA THR A 223 2.22 -10.94 1.39
C THR A 223 1.69 -9.69 2.07
N TYR A 224 0.42 -9.33 1.88
CA TYR A 224 -0.22 -8.26 2.63
C TYR A 224 -0.24 -8.52 4.14
N LEU A 225 -0.37 -9.78 4.58
CA LEU A 225 -0.38 -10.14 5.99
C LEU A 225 0.92 -9.76 6.71
N VAL A 226 2.03 -9.76 5.98
CA VAL A 226 3.33 -9.31 6.51
C VAL A 226 3.26 -7.90 7.05
N PHE A 227 2.50 -6.99 6.39
CA PHE A 227 2.35 -5.62 6.88
C PHE A 227 1.62 -5.55 8.22
N VAL A 228 0.56 -6.32 8.38
CA VAL A 228 -0.27 -6.32 9.58
C VAL A 228 0.50 -6.91 10.76
N PHE A 229 1.22 -8.01 10.54
CA PHE A 229 1.87 -8.75 11.61
C PHE A 229 3.33 -8.36 11.86
N LEU A 230 3.94 -7.52 11.00
CA LEU A 230 5.33 -7.09 11.16
C LEU A 230 5.58 -6.52 12.55
N GLN A 231 4.76 -5.57 13.01
CA GLN A 231 4.99 -4.85 14.26
C GLN A 231 4.89 -5.75 15.48
N PRO A 232 3.81 -6.53 15.71
CA PRO A 232 3.71 -7.41 16.86
C PRO A 232 4.73 -8.55 16.84
N ILE A 233 5.10 -9.07 15.66
CA ILE A 233 6.16 -10.10 15.58
C ILE A 233 7.52 -9.48 15.85
N PHE A 234 7.81 -8.29 15.31
CA PHE A 234 9.04 -7.56 15.60
C PHE A 234 9.20 -7.33 17.10
N GLU A 235 8.15 -6.81 17.76
CA GLU A 235 8.14 -6.60 19.21
C GLU A 235 8.49 -7.88 19.95
N THR A 236 7.79 -8.98 19.66
CA THR A 236 8.05 -10.28 20.29
C THR A 236 9.51 -10.71 20.09
N VAL A 237 10.03 -10.66 18.87
CA VAL A 237 11.39 -11.10 18.56
C VAL A 237 12.46 -10.26 19.25
N VAL A 238 12.32 -8.93 19.28
CA VAL A 238 13.34 -8.09 19.92
C VAL A 238 13.30 -8.19 21.44
N LEU A 239 12.13 -8.39 22.05
CA LEU A 239 12.00 -8.65 23.48
C LEU A 239 12.66 -9.98 23.86
N ASP A 240 12.49 -11.03 23.07
CA ASP A 240 13.15 -12.33 23.25
C ASP A 240 14.68 -12.21 23.14
N LEU A 241 15.19 -11.24 22.37
CA LEU A 241 16.61 -10.91 22.30
C LEU A 241 17.12 -10.06 23.49
N GLY A 242 16.25 -9.72 24.44
CA GLY A 242 16.60 -8.95 25.64
C GLY A 242 16.57 -7.43 25.47
N VAL A 243 15.97 -6.93 24.40
CA VAL A 243 15.72 -5.49 24.21
C VAL A 243 14.68 -5.02 25.22
N ALA A 244 14.91 -3.85 25.86
CA ALA A 244 13.93 -3.30 26.79
C ALA A 244 12.65 -2.85 26.07
N GLN A 245 11.48 -3.04 26.69
CA GLN A 245 10.17 -2.65 26.14
C GLN A 245 10.17 -1.17 25.69
N SER A 246 10.80 -0.27 26.46
CA SER A 246 10.88 1.16 26.14
C SER A 246 11.69 1.51 24.88
N GLN A 247 12.34 0.54 24.26
CA GLN A 247 13.16 0.74 23.05
C GLN A 247 12.49 0.16 21.80
N VAL A 248 11.42 -0.63 21.94
CA VAL A 248 10.80 -1.38 20.84
C VAL A 248 10.32 -0.43 19.74
N GLU A 249 9.57 0.61 20.08
CA GLU A 249 8.99 1.55 19.12
C GLU A 249 10.08 2.34 18.39
N SER A 250 11.12 2.76 19.11
CA SER A 250 12.27 3.46 18.51
C SER A 250 13.00 2.55 17.51
N LEU A 251 13.23 1.28 17.86
CA LEU A 251 13.85 0.30 16.97
C LEU A 251 12.95 0.00 15.76
N LEU A 252 11.63 -0.05 15.95
CA LEU A 252 10.67 -0.17 14.83
C LEU A 252 10.80 1.01 13.87
N GLY A 253 10.94 2.24 14.38
CA GLY A 253 11.17 3.42 13.54
C GLY A 253 12.41 3.25 12.65
N TRP A 254 13.54 2.82 13.21
CA TRP A 254 14.75 2.52 12.46
C TRP A 254 14.58 1.33 11.49
N PHE A 255 13.84 0.31 11.89
CA PHE A 255 13.54 -0.84 11.04
C PHE A 255 12.73 -0.43 9.80
N TYR A 256 11.74 0.46 9.96
CA TYR A 256 10.96 1.00 8.85
C TYR A 256 11.80 1.90 7.93
N ALA A 257 12.75 2.67 8.48
CA ALA A 257 13.70 3.43 7.68
C ALA A 257 14.62 2.49 6.86
N ALA A 258 15.19 1.45 7.49
CA ALA A 258 16.00 0.44 6.80
C ALA A 258 15.20 -0.29 5.70
N TYR A 259 13.98 -0.66 5.98
CA TYR A 259 13.02 -1.26 5.08
C TYR A 259 12.75 -0.37 3.84
N SER A 260 12.61 0.96 4.03
CA SER A 260 12.46 1.92 2.94
C SER A 260 13.71 2.02 2.07
N ILE A 261 14.90 1.98 2.68
CA ILE A 261 16.19 1.99 1.98
C ILE A 261 16.35 0.71 1.14
N VAL A 262 16.06 -0.47 1.71
CA VAL A 262 16.11 -1.74 0.99
C VAL A 262 15.16 -1.73 -0.21
N GLY A 263 13.93 -1.22 -0.03
CA GLY A 263 12.97 -1.04 -1.11
C GLY A 263 13.49 -0.14 -2.23
N ALA A 264 14.06 1.02 -1.88
CA ALA A 264 14.62 1.96 -2.84
C ALA A 264 15.81 1.36 -3.62
N VAL A 265 16.71 0.67 -2.95
CA VAL A 265 17.86 -0.01 -3.58
C VAL A 265 17.39 -1.09 -4.55
N LEU A 266 16.49 -1.98 -4.14
CA LEU A 266 15.99 -3.04 -5.00
C LEU A 266 15.19 -2.49 -6.19
N SER A 267 14.41 -1.43 -5.98
CA SER A 267 13.68 -0.74 -7.06
C SER A 267 14.63 -0.11 -8.07
N TYR A 268 15.76 0.47 -7.63
CA TYR A 268 16.78 1.00 -8.53
C TYR A 268 17.39 -0.09 -9.43
N TYR A 269 17.59 -1.30 -8.91
CA TYR A 269 18.14 -2.43 -9.66
C TYR A 269 17.10 -3.28 -10.40
N THR A 270 15.83 -2.88 -10.45
CA THR A 270 14.73 -3.65 -11.08
C THR A 270 15.08 -4.13 -12.48
N GLY A 271 15.60 -3.26 -13.37
CA GLY A 271 15.98 -3.64 -14.72
C GLY A 271 17.19 -4.59 -14.80
N THR A 272 18.09 -4.54 -13.83
CA THR A 272 19.21 -5.50 -13.73
C THR A 272 18.71 -6.87 -13.27
N ILE A 273 17.82 -6.89 -12.27
CA ILE A 273 17.19 -8.12 -11.77
C ILE A 273 16.40 -8.79 -12.89
N GLU A 274 15.64 -8.02 -13.67
CA GLU A 274 14.90 -8.55 -14.81
C GLU A 274 15.81 -9.22 -15.84
N ARG A 275 16.92 -8.57 -16.21
CA ARG A 275 17.87 -9.11 -17.21
C ARG A 275 18.60 -10.35 -16.72
N THR A 276 18.86 -10.47 -15.41
CA THR A 276 19.64 -11.58 -14.84
C THR A 276 18.77 -12.77 -14.46
N VAL A 277 17.59 -12.53 -13.90
CA VAL A 277 16.70 -13.58 -13.38
C VAL A 277 15.59 -13.91 -14.39
N GLY A 278 15.05 -12.90 -15.08
CA GLY A 278 13.94 -13.03 -15.99
C GLY A 278 12.57 -13.13 -15.27
N LEU A 279 11.53 -12.60 -15.91
CA LEU A 279 10.17 -12.57 -15.34
C LEU A 279 9.64 -13.96 -14.99
N ARG A 280 9.86 -14.95 -15.85
CA ARG A 280 9.36 -16.32 -15.64
C ARG A 280 9.97 -16.95 -14.39
N THR A 281 11.29 -16.93 -14.28
CA THR A 281 12.01 -17.49 -13.12
C THR A 281 11.60 -16.76 -11.84
N TRP A 282 11.49 -15.43 -11.90
CA TRP A 282 11.05 -14.62 -10.77
C TRP A 282 9.72 -15.11 -10.19
N PHE A 283 8.69 -15.17 -11.02
CA PHE A 283 7.36 -15.57 -10.56
C PHE A 283 7.25 -17.07 -10.21
N LEU A 284 8.08 -17.94 -10.80
CA LEU A 284 8.09 -19.35 -10.44
C LEU A 284 8.80 -19.62 -9.10
N VAL A 285 9.83 -18.85 -8.76
CA VAL A 285 10.64 -19.08 -7.55
C VAL A 285 10.14 -18.29 -6.36
N LEU A 286 9.79 -17.01 -6.56
CA LEU A 286 9.50 -16.08 -5.47
C LEU A 286 8.36 -16.54 -4.53
N PRO A 287 7.19 -17.01 -5.00
CA PRO A 287 6.12 -17.43 -4.11
C PRO A 287 6.53 -18.59 -3.19
N PHE A 288 7.32 -19.54 -3.69
CA PHE A 288 7.81 -20.66 -2.88
C PHE A 288 8.92 -20.21 -1.91
N ALA A 289 9.80 -19.31 -2.31
CA ALA A 289 10.80 -18.72 -1.42
C ALA A 289 10.15 -17.94 -0.29
N VAL A 290 9.16 -17.10 -0.60
CA VAL A 290 8.36 -16.38 0.39
C VAL A 290 7.60 -17.36 1.30
N SER A 291 6.96 -18.38 0.75
CA SER A 291 6.27 -19.41 1.52
C SER A 291 7.22 -20.11 2.51
N GLY A 292 8.39 -20.52 2.04
CA GLY A 292 9.42 -21.14 2.88
C GLY A 292 9.90 -20.22 4.00
N ALA A 293 10.08 -18.93 3.70
CA ALA A 293 10.46 -17.93 4.70
C ALA A 293 9.35 -17.72 5.75
N LEU A 294 8.08 -17.58 5.33
CA LEU A 294 6.95 -17.42 6.24
C LEU A 294 6.75 -18.64 7.14
N VAL A 295 6.89 -19.86 6.62
CA VAL A 295 6.85 -21.09 7.43
C VAL A 295 8.09 -21.19 8.33
N GLY A 296 9.27 -20.85 7.81
CA GLY A 296 10.52 -20.89 8.57
C GLY A 296 10.53 -19.98 9.79
N MET A 297 9.91 -18.80 9.71
CA MET A 297 9.78 -17.86 10.83
C MET A 297 9.01 -18.45 12.03
N TYR A 298 8.08 -19.36 11.78
CA TYR A 298 7.35 -20.04 12.87
C TYR A 298 8.28 -20.92 13.73
N PHE A 299 9.25 -21.59 13.10
CA PHE A 299 10.22 -22.44 13.79
C PHE A 299 11.42 -21.66 14.33
N VAL A 300 11.80 -20.58 13.64
CA VAL A 300 12.93 -19.71 13.99
C VAL A 300 12.47 -18.24 13.89
N PRO A 301 11.84 -17.70 14.96
CA PRO A 301 11.25 -16.35 14.94
C PRO A 301 12.22 -15.24 14.54
N LEU A 302 13.51 -15.39 14.81
CA LEU A 302 14.56 -14.43 14.41
C LEU A 302 14.63 -14.21 12.89
N LEU A 303 14.25 -15.21 12.08
CA LEU A 303 14.18 -15.07 10.62
C LEU A 303 13.11 -14.04 10.18
N ALA A 304 12.22 -13.61 11.06
CA ALA A 304 11.23 -12.58 10.74
C ALA A 304 11.88 -11.26 10.33
N LEU A 305 12.95 -10.83 11.01
CA LEU A 305 13.61 -9.56 10.72
C LEU A 305 14.14 -9.47 9.28
N PRO A 306 15.03 -10.37 8.81
CA PRO A 306 15.48 -10.32 7.42
C PRO A 306 14.35 -10.61 6.42
N THR A 307 13.40 -11.48 6.75
CA THR A 307 12.27 -11.81 5.86
C THR A 307 11.39 -10.60 5.60
N PHE A 308 11.05 -9.82 6.63
CA PHE A 308 10.23 -8.62 6.46
C PHE A 308 10.94 -7.55 5.61
N LEU A 309 12.24 -7.33 5.83
CA LEU A 309 13.03 -6.41 5.00
C LEU A 309 13.03 -6.85 3.52
N LEU A 310 13.25 -8.15 3.26
CA LEU A 310 13.31 -8.67 1.91
C LEU A 310 11.95 -8.66 1.22
N ILE A 311 10.88 -9.14 1.86
CA ILE A 311 9.53 -9.19 1.26
C ILE A 311 9.10 -7.78 0.84
N ARG A 312 9.40 -6.78 1.66
CA ARG A 312 9.06 -5.40 1.30
C ARG A 312 9.85 -4.90 0.09
N GLY A 313 11.15 -5.04 0.15
CA GLY A 313 12.00 -4.61 -0.97
C GLY A 313 11.63 -5.29 -2.28
N LEU A 314 11.32 -6.59 -2.22
CA LEU A 314 10.91 -7.37 -3.37
C LEU A 314 9.49 -7.05 -3.86
N SER A 315 8.62 -6.50 -3.01
CA SER A 315 7.22 -6.18 -3.37
C SER A 315 7.11 -5.16 -4.50
N ASP A 316 7.93 -4.09 -4.47
CA ASP A 316 7.90 -3.05 -5.50
C ASP A 316 8.46 -3.55 -6.84
N VAL A 317 9.54 -4.34 -6.80
CA VAL A 317 10.09 -5.03 -7.98
C VAL A 317 9.06 -5.98 -8.58
N THR A 318 8.42 -6.80 -7.74
CA THR A 318 7.42 -7.78 -8.18
C THR A 318 6.19 -7.10 -8.78
N ARG A 319 5.76 -5.96 -8.21
CA ARG A 319 4.67 -5.14 -8.76
C ARG A 319 5.02 -4.59 -10.14
N SER A 320 6.25 -4.09 -10.32
CA SER A 320 6.75 -3.62 -11.61
C SER A 320 6.72 -4.73 -12.66
N PHE A 321 7.22 -5.92 -12.31
CA PHE A 321 7.21 -7.09 -13.18
C PHE A 321 5.80 -7.57 -13.52
N ALA A 322 4.89 -7.55 -12.55
CA ALA A 322 3.50 -7.90 -12.79
C ALA A 322 2.82 -6.91 -13.76
N GLY A 323 3.06 -5.61 -13.57
CA GLY A 323 2.60 -4.58 -14.50
C GLY A 323 3.13 -4.79 -15.91
N GLN A 324 4.41 -5.07 -16.06
CA GLN A 324 5.05 -5.36 -17.36
C GLN A 324 4.45 -6.62 -18.00
N TYR A 325 4.30 -7.71 -17.23
CA TYR A 325 3.71 -8.94 -17.73
C TYR A 325 2.31 -8.73 -18.32
N ILE A 326 1.49 -7.93 -17.67
CA ILE A 326 0.14 -7.57 -18.11
C ILE A 326 0.21 -6.67 -19.35
N ASN A 327 1.04 -5.60 -19.31
CA ASN A 327 1.18 -4.66 -20.42
C ASN A 327 1.64 -5.31 -21.72
N ASP A 328 2.47 -6.34 -21.64
CA ASP A 328 2.96 -7.10 -22.79
C ASP A 328 1.89 -7.99 -23.46
N ARG A 329 0.77 -8.22 -22.78
CA ARG A 329 -0.31 -9.16 -23.24
C ARG A 329 -1.63 -8.49 -23.50
N ILE A 330 -1.74 -7.20 -23.28
CA ILE A 330 -2.96 -6.43 -23.52
C ILE A 330 -2.67 -5.38 -24.59
N GLU A 331 -3.57 -5.24 -25.56
CA GLU A 331 -3.53 -4.20 -26.58
C GLU A 331 -3.59 -2.79 -25.91
N THR A 332 -3.02 -1.79 -26.56
CA THR A 332 -2.83 -0.44 -26.03
C THR A 332 -4.14 0.21 -25.55
N LEU A 333 -5.26 -0.06 -26.27
CA LEU A 333 -6.60 0.37 -25.87
C LEU A 333 -7.10 -0.54 -24.72
N GLY A 334 -7.14 -0.02 -23.50
CA GLY A 334 -7.69 -0.72 -22.32
C GLY A 334 -6.66 -1.14 -21.25
N ARG A 335 -5.36 -0.90 -21.43
CA ARG A 335 -4.33 -1.25 -20.44
C ARG A 335 -4.60 -0.69 -19.05
N ALA A 336 -4.86 0.62 -18.95
CA ALA A 336 -5.16 1.28 -17.68
C ALA A 336 -6.38 0.66 -17.00
N THR A 337 -7.41 0.36 -17.78
CA THR A 337 -8.65 -0.25 -17.31
C THR A 337 -8.43 -1.65 -16.75
N VAL A 338 -7.63 -2.48 -17.43
CA VAL A 338 -7.32 -3.85 -16.95
C VAL A 338 -6.45 -3.79 -15.70
N LEU A 339 -5.45 -2.91 -15.65
CA LEU A 339 -4.61 -2.75 -14.45
C LEU A 339 -5.43 -2.28 -13.25
N SER A 340 -6.37 -1.35 -13.43
CA SER A 340 -7.30 -0.92 -12.40
C SER A 340 -8.20 -2.08 -11.93
N ALA A 341 -8.76 -2.85 -12.86
CA ALA A 341 -9.56 -4.03 -12.53
C ALA A 341 -8.76 -5.09 -11.77
N MET A 342 -7.49 -5.32 -12.13
CA MET A 342 -6.58 -6.21 -11.41
C MET A 342 -6.31 -5.72 -9.98
N ALA A 343 -6.09 -4.41 -9.80
CA ALA A 343 -5.90 -3.82 -8.48
C ALA A 343 -7.17 -3.99 -7.61
N MET A 344 -8.36 -3.81 -8.20
CA MET A 344 -9.63 -4.06 -7.51
C MET A 344 -9.78 -5.52 -7.07
N VAL A 345 -9.47 -6.48 -7.97
CA VAL A 345 -9.49 -7.91 -7.62
C VAL A 345 -8.53 -8.21 -6.48
N SER A 346 -7.32 -7.66 -6.52
CA SER A 346 -6.34 -7.82 -5.44
C SER A 346 -6.86 -7.25 -4.11
N GLY A 347 -7.43 -6.05 -4.11
CA GLY A 347 -8.03 -5.43 -2.92
C GLY A 347 -9.16 -6.26 -2.30
N LEU A 348 -10.03 -6.86 -3.12
CA LEU A 348 -11.08 -7.77 -2.65
C LEU A 348 -10.51 -9.11 -2.16
N ALA A 349 -9.53 -9.66 -2.87
CA ALA A 349 -8.93 -10.95 -2.55
C ALA A 349 -8.15 -10.92 -1.22
N VAL A 350 -7.61 -9.76 -0.83
CA VAL A 350 -6.91 -9.59 0.45
C VAL A 350 -7.85 -9.76 1.66
N VAL A 351 -9.12 -9.36 1.55
CA VAL A 351 -10.08 -9.36 2.67
C VAL A 351 -10.22 -10.72 3.37
N PRO A 352 -10.46 -11.85 2.68
CA PRO A 352 -10.55 -13.14 3.35
C PRO A 352 -9.23 -13.57 4.01
N PHE A 353 -8.07 -13.20 3.44
CA PHE A 353 -6.77 -13.46 4.08
C PHE A 353 -6.62 -12.63 5.37
N GLN A 354 -7.01 -11.35 5.37
CA GLN A 354 -7.00 -10.49 6.56
C GLN A 354 -7.87 -11.08 7.66
N LEU A 355 -9.14 -11.35 7.36
CA LEU A 355 -10.10 -11.86 8.36
C LEU A 355 -9.69 -13.23 8.89
N GLY A 356 -9.30 -14.16 8.02
CA GLY A 356 -8.85 -15.48 8.41
C GLY A 356 -7.59 -15.43 9.26
N SER A 357 -6.60 -14.62 8.89
CA SER A 357 -5.36 -14.48 9.66
C SER A 357 -5.58 -13.78 11.02
N GLY A 358 -6.51 -12.83 11.10
CA GLY A 358 -6.90 -12.19 12.36
C GLY A 358 -7.43 -13.20 13.36
N VAL A 359 -8.37 -14.06 12.94
CA VAL A 359 -8.93 -15.14 13.78
C VAL A 359 -7.86 -16.14 14.20
N ILE A 360 -6.98 -16.54 13.27
CA ILE A 360 -5.88 -17.46 13.59
C ILE A 360 -4.91 -16.81 14.59
N SER A 361 -4.63 -15.53 14.46
CA SER A 361 -3.73 -14.81 15.35
C SER A 361 -4.29 -14.68 16.78
N ASP A 362 -5.60 -14.43 16.90
CA ASP A 362 -6.28 -14.38 18.21
C ASP A 362 -6.33 -15.75 18.91
N THR A 363 -6.42 -16.84 18.13
CA THR A 363 -6.56 -18.20 18.67
C THR A 363 -5.23 -18.90 18.93
N VAL A 364 -4.20 -18.60 18.13
CA VAL A 364 -2.88 -19.26 18.21
C VAL A 364 -1.76 -18.22 18.33
N SER A 365 -1.37 -17.57 17.22
CA SER A 365 -0.38 -16.49 17.21
C SER A 365 -0.23 -15.84 15.82
N PRO A 366 0.31 -14.59 15.73
CA PRO A 366 0.66 -13.94 14.46
C PRO A 366 1.67 -14.74 13.61
N LEU A 367 2.68 -15.36 14.23
CA LEU A 367 3.65 -16.21 13.52
C LEU A 367 2.99 -17.44 12.90
N PHE A 368 2.05 -18.06 13.62
CA PHE A 368 1.30 -19.20 13.08
C PHE A 368 0.39 -18.77 11.93
N ALA A 369 -0.26 -17.61 12.03
CA ALA A 369 -1.07 -17.07 10.94
C ALA A 369 -0.25 -16.84 9.66
N LEU A 370 0.97 -16.30 9.77
CA LEU A 370 1.88 -16.17 8.64
C LEU A 370 2.35 -17.52 8.09
N ALA A 371 2.64 -18.50 8.96
CA ALA A 371 3.01 -19.85 8.52
C ALA A 371 1.88 -20.51 7.72
N VAL A 372 0.62 -20.41 8.20
CA VAL A 372 -0.56 -20.87 7.46
C VAL A 372 -0.67 -20.14 6.12
N GLY A 373 -0.48 -18.83 6.10
CA GLY A 373 -0.42 -18.04 4.86
C GLY A 373 0.65 -18.57 3.89
N GLY A 374 1.84 -18.90 4.40
CA GLY A 374 2.92 -19.51 3.61
C GLY A 374 2.53 -20.88 3.02
N VAL A 375 1.89 -21.75 3.81
CA VAL A 375 1.38 -23.04 3.31
C VAL A 375 0.31 -22.85 2.24
N VAL A 376 -0.62 -21.93 2.45
CA VAL A 376 -1.67 -21.58 1.45
C VAL A 376 -1.04 -21.05 0.16
N LEU A 377 -0.01 -20.19 0.26
CA LEU A 377 0.70 -19.66 -0.89
C LEU A 377 1.42 -20.77 -1.66
N ALA A 378 2.15 -21.67 -0.98
CA ALA A 378 2.84 -22.77 -1.63
C ALA A 378 1.87 -23.74 -2.30
N GLY A 379 0.85 -24.20 -1.55
CA GLY A 379 -0.15 -25.15 -2.04
C GLY A 379 -0.99 -24.61 -3.17
N GLY A 380 -1.47 -23.36 -3.03
CA GLY A 380 -2.24 -22.68 -4.07
C GLY A 380 -1.41 -22.38 -5.32
N SER A 381 -0.17 -21.92 -5.16
CA SER A 381 0.76 -21.72 -6.28
C SER A 381 1.06 -23.03 -7.01
N GLY A 382 1.33 -24.10 -6.27
CA GLY A 382 1.54 -25.43 -6.84
C GLY A 382 0.31 -25.96 -7.59
N ALA A 383 -0.90 -25.80 -7.02
CA ALA A 383 -2.14 -26.19 -7.66
C ALA A 383 -2.39 -25.42 -8.97
N ILE A 384 -2.13 -24.11 -8.98
CA ILE A 384 -2.28 -23.30 -10.20
C ILE A 384 -1.28 -23.74 -11.27
N LEU A 385 -0.01 -24.00 -10.91
CA LEU A 385 1.02 -24.46 -11.84
C LEU A 385 0.67 -25.82 -12.47
N LEU A 386 0.06 -26.73 -11.68
CA LEU A 386 -0.43 -28.01 -12.19
C LEU A 386 -1.65 -27.88 -13.10
N TRP A 387 -2.52 -26.90 -12.82
CA TRP A 387 -3.71 -26.64 -13.61
C TRP A 387 -3.41 -25.89 -14.90
N GLN A 388 -2.59 -24.84 -14.81
CA GLN A 388 -2.27 -23.96 -15.93
C GLN A 388 -1.04 -23.10 -15.62
N GLU A 389 -0.05 -23.11 -16.52
CA GLU A 389 1.11 -22.25 -16.39
C GLU A 389 0.70 -20.78 -16.37
N PRO A 390 0.95 -20.02 -15.26
CA PRO A 390 0.54 -18.63 -15.13
C PRO A 390 1.39 -17.68 -15.97
N ILE A 391 2.62 -18.11 -16.35
CA ILE A 391 3.61 -17.28 -17.04
C ILE A 391 4.06 -18.01 -18.31
N GLY A 392 3.21 -17.96 -19.33
CA GLY A 392 3.55 -18.51 -20.65
C GLY A 392 4.57 -17.65 -21.40
N GLU A 393 5.37 -18.28 -22.25
CA GLU A 393 6.27 -17.57 -23.17
C GLU A 393 5.46 -16.66 -24.11
N LYS A 394 6.08 -15.52 -24.50
CA LYS A 394 5.53 -14.69 -25.59
C LYS A 394 5.42 -15.59 -26.82
N ARG A 395 4.21 -15.90 -27.28
CA ARG A 395 4.07 -16.40 -28.65
C ARG A 395 4.40 -15.23 -29.57
N GLY A 396 5.55 -15.37 -30.26
CA GLY A 396 6.01 -14.46 -31.28
C GLY A 396 5.02 -14.29 -32.44
#